data_d86efe6357a83902aea0b6a50c3813db
#
_entry.id   d86efe6357a83902aea0b6a50c3813db
#
_cell.length_a   1.000
_cell.length_b   1.000
_cell.length_c   1.000
_cell.angle_alpha   90.00
_cell.angle_beta   90.00
_cell.angle_gamma   90.00
#
_symmetry.space_group_name_H-M   'P 1'
#
loop_
_entity.id
_entity.type
_entity.pdbx_description
1 polymer ?
#
loop_
_entity_poly.entity_id
_entity_poly.type
_entity_poly.pdbx_seq_one_letter_code
_entity_poly.pdbx_strand_id
1 'polypeptide(L)' 'MNESKFTNWGLTVKTALLRRGKTQSWLEEEITRRTGLYMDAGYIYKILTGRRNAPKIVTAINEILEIKTQAHHKTNRIS' A
#
# COMPACT_ATOMS: atom_id res chain seq x y z
N MET A 1 17.74 -9.56 -10.74
CA MET A 1 17.57 -9.30 -10.28
C MET A 1 17.11 -8.94 -9.65
N ASN A 2 16.99 -8.73 -9.48
CA ASN A 2 16.59 -8.35 -9.03
C ASN A 2 16.18 -8.08 -8.13
N GLU A 3 16.78 -7.77 -7.91
CA GLU A 3 16.24 -7.71 -6.84
C GLU A 3 15.34 -6.68 -6.57
N SER A 4 14.18 -6.92 -6.05
CA SER A 4 13.22 -5.90 -5.83
C SER A 4 13.61 -5.03 -4.66
N LYS A 5 13.38 -3.73 -4.78
CA LYS A 5 13.59 -2.81 -3.67
C LYS A 5 12.33 -2.67 -2.84
N PHE A 6 11.24 -3.25 -3.27
CA PHE A 6 9.97 -3.16 -2.54
C PHE A 6 10.00 -4.03 -1.30
N THR A 7 9.33 -3.55 -0.25
CA THR A 7 9.10 -4.38 0.92
C THR A 7 8.09 -5.46 0.56
N ASN A 8 7.93 -6.46 1.42
CA ASN A 8 6.92 -7.48 1.19
C ASN A 8 5.53 -6.85 1.06
N TRP A 9 5.23 -5.88 1.92
CA TRP A 9 3.97 -5.16 1.81
C TRP A 9 3.87 -4.41 0.48
N GLY A 10 4.97 -3.76 0.08
CA GLY A 10 4.99 -3.05 -1.20
C GLY A 10 4.69 -3.95 -2.37
N LEU A 11 5.25 -5.16 -2.35
CA LEU A 11 4.97 -6.14 -3.40
C LEU A 11 3.51 -6.56 -3.36
N THR A 12 2.95 -6.72 -2.16
CA THR A 12 1.54 -7.05 -2.04
C THR A 12 0.67 -5.97 -2.66
N VAL A 13 1.04 -4.69 -2.44
CA VAL A 13 0.31 -3.58 -3.05
C VAL A 13 0.38 -3.65 -4.57
N LYS A 14 1.58 -3.86 -5.11
CA LYS A 14 1.75 -3.95 -6.57
C LYS A 14 0.93 -5.10 -7.15
N THR A 15 0.95 -6.24 -6.48
CA THR A 15 0.21 -7.40 -6.93
C THR A 15 -1.30 -7.14 -6.88
N ALA A 16 -1.76 -6.48 -5.82
CA ALA A 16 -3.18 -6.17 -5.70
C ALA A 16 -3.65 -5.23 -6.80
N LEU A 17 -2.82 -4.24 -7.14
CA LEU A 17 -3.15 -3.34 -8.24
C LEU A 17 -3.24 -4.11 -9.55
N LEU A 18 -2.26 -4.97 -9.80
CA LEU A 18 -2.22 -5.74 -11.02
C LEU A 18 -3.47 -6.62 -11.15
N ARG A 19 -3.83 -7.30 -10.08
CA ARG A 19 -4.98 -8.18 -10.10
C ARG A 19 -6.28 -7.44 -10.34
N ARG A 20 -6.36 -6.19 -9.88
CA ARG A 20 -7.55 -5.37 -10.08
C ARG A 20 -7.56 -4.63 -11.40
N GLY A 21 -6.47 -4.74 -12.16
CA GLY A 21 -6.33 -4.00 -13.41
C GLY A 21 -6.23 -2.51 -13.20
N LYS A 22 -5.67 -2.10 -12.05
CA LYS A 22 -5.53 -0.69 -11.72
C LYS A 22 -4.08 -0.26 -11.75
N THR A 23 -3.87 1.04 -11.96
CA THR A 23 -2.52 1.61 -12.04
C THR A 23 -2.14 2.24 -10.73
N GLN A 24 -0.84 2.52 -10.59
CA GLN A 24 -0.38 3.27 -9.42
C GLN A 24 -1.00 4.68 -9.41
N SER A 25 -1.17 5.30 -10.59
CA SER A 25 -1.82 6.61 -10.66
C SER A 25 -3.23 6.56 -10.08
N TRP A 26 -3.95 5.51 -10.39
CA TRP A 26 -5.29 5.32 -9.82
C TRP A 26 -5.21 5.27 -8.30
N LEU A 27 -4.22 4.56 -7.77
CA LEU A 27 -4.07 4.45 -6.32
C LEU A 27 -3.77 5.81 -5.70
N GLU A 28 -2.90 6.59 -6.34
CA GLU A 28 -2.57 7.92 -5.85
C GLU A 28 -3.83 8.78 -5.74
N GLU A 29 -4.68 8.72 -6.75
CA GLU A 29 -5.92 9.49 -6.74
C GLU A 29 -6.86 9.04 -5.63
N GLU A 30 -6.94 7.72 -5.43
CA GLU A 30 -7.80 7.19 -4.38
C GLU A 30 -7.33 7.61 -2.99
N ILE A 31 -6.02 7.60 -2.78
CA ILE A 31 -5.46 8.04 -1.50
C ILE A 31 -5.79 9.51 -1.26
N THR A 32 -5.59 10.34 -2.28
CA THR A 32 -5.88 11.76 -2.15
C THR A 32 -7.35 11.99 -1.82
N ARG A 33 -8.22 11.24 -2.48
CA ARG A 33 -9.65 11.41 -2.25
C ARG A 33 -10.03 11.04 -0.81
N ARG A 34 -9.40 10.02 -0.26
CA ARG A 34 -9.74 9.55 1.08
C ARG A 34 -9.08 10.32 2.19
N THR A 35 -7.86 10.79 1.97
CA THR A 35 -7.08 11.42 3.03
C THR A 35 -6.95 12.93 2.90
N GLY A 36 -7.21 13.45 1.70
CA GLY A 36 -6.99 14.85 1.43
C GLY A 36 -5.52 15.20 1.23
N LEU A 37 -4.65 14.19 1.22
CA LEU A 37 -3.22 14.43 1.09
C LEU A 37 -2.78 14.21 -0.35
N TYR A 38 -1.95 15.11 -0.83
CA TYR A 38 -1.43 14.98 -2.19
C TYR A 38 -0.45 13.81 -2.28
N MET A 39 -0.60 13.03 -3.34
CA MET A 39 0.30 11.91 -3.61
C MET A 39 0.88 12.06 -5.00
N ASP A 40 2.14 11.64 -5.13
CA ASP A 40 2.74 11.53 -6.45
C ASP A 40 3.53 10.22 -6.50
N ALA A 41 4.01 9.88 -7.69
CA ALA A 41 4.68 8.61 -7.91
C ALA A 41 5.92 8.44 -7.04
N GLY A 42 6.68 9.50 -6.86
CA GLY A 42 7.89 9.44 -6.06
C GLY A 42 7.61 9.16 -4.59
N TYR A 43 6.58 9.80 -4.07
CA TYR A 43 6.21 9.64 -2.69
C TYR A 43 5.71 8.21 -2.42
N ILE A 44 4.82 7.72 -3.29
CA ILE A 44 4.31 6.36 -3.17
C ILE A 44 5.45 5.35 -3.27
N TYR A 45 6.37 5.57 -4.21
CA TYR A 45 7.49 4.66 -4.37
C TYR A 45 8.31 4.56 -3.07
N LYS A 46 8.55 5.68 -2.42
CA LYS A 46 9.30 5.67 -1.16
C LYS A 46 8.57 4.90 -0.08
N ILE A 47 7.26 5.00 -0.04
CA ILE A 47 6.48 4.25 0.94
C ILE A 47 6.54 2.76 0.64
N LEU A 48 6.40 2.39 -0.63
CA LEU A 48 6.39 0.97 -1.02
C LEU A 48 7.75 0.31 -0.85
N THR A 49 8.81 1.09 -0.87
CA THR A 49 10.15 0.56 -0.69
C THR A 49 10.65 0.69 0.75
N GLY A 50 9.80 1.18 1.64
CA GLY A 50 10.15 1.28 3.05
C GLY A 50 11.02 2.46 3.40
N ARG A 51 11.25 3.36 2.45
CA ARG A 51 12.10 4.53 2.70
C ARG A 51 11.36 5.64 3.43
N ARG A 52 10.04 5.58 3.42
CA ARG A 52 9.23 6.60 4.06
C ARG A 52 8.19 5.94 4.92
N ASN A 53 8.09 6.40 6.15
CA ASN A 53 7.08 5.89 7.07
C ASN A 53 5.88 6.83 7.03
N ALA A 54 4.74 6.31 6.60
CA ALA A 54 3.53 7.10 6.46
C ALA A 54 2.32 6.26 6.86
N PRO A 55 2.10 6.09 8.18
CA PRO A 55 1.07 5.16 8.67
C PRO A 55 -0.33 5.45 8.14
N LYS A 56 -0.70 6.72 8.01
CA LYS A 56 -2.02 7.07 7.51
C LYS A 56 -2.20 6.65 6.06
N ILE A 57 -1.14 6.78 5.28
CA ILE A 57 -1.19 6.40 3.87
C ILE A 57 -1.22 4.88 3.75
N VAL A 58 -0.43 4.19 4.57
CA VAL A 58 -0.42 2.73 4.59
C VAL A 58 -1.80 2.20 4.92
N THR A 59 -2.45 2.78 5.94
CA THR A 59 -3.79 2.38 6.32
C THR A 59 -4.78 2.60 5.17
N ALA A 60 -4.69 3.76 4.52
CA ALA A 60 -5.58 4.05 3.39
C ALA A 60 -5.38 3.05 2.25
N ILE A 61 -4.13 2.72 1.93
CA ILE A 61 -3.85 1.76 0.87
C ILE A 61 -4.41 0.39 1.21
N ASN A 62 -4.22 -0.04 2.46
CA ASN A 62 -4.74 -1.34 2.90
C ASN A 62 -6.26 -1.38 2.74
N GLU A 63 -6.94 -0.29 3.08
CA GLU A 63 -8.39 -0.24 2.95
C GLU A 63 -8.84 -0.23 1.50
N ILE A 64 -8.17 0.58 0.68
CA ILE A 64 -8.51 0.70 -0.73
C ILE A 64 -8.37 -0.65 -1.44
N LEU A 65 -7.29 -1.37 -1.16
CA LEU A 65 -6.98 -2.61 -1.83
C LEU A 65 -7.42 -3.84 -1.05
N GLU A 66 -8.03 -3.63 0.11
CA GLU A 66 -8.52 -4.71 0.96
C GLU A 66 -7.40 -5.67 1.35
N ILE A 67 -6.24 -5.09 1.68
CA ILE A 67 -5.10 -5.87 2.11
C ILE A 67 -5.18 -6.06 3.61
N LYS A 68 -5.12 -7.31 4.04
CA LYS A 68 -5.14 -7.61 5.47
C LYS A 68 -3.73 -7.50 6.02
N THR A 69 -3.63 -6.83 7.16
CA THR A 69 -2.33 -6.70 7.79
C THR A 69 -2.08 -7.84 8.72
N GLN A 70 -0.81 -8.18 8.86
CA GLN A 70 -0.44 -9.25 9.72
C GLN A 70 -0.56 -8.89 11.16
N ALA A 71 -0.49 -7.66 11.47
CA ALA A 71 -0.52 -7.19 12.83
C ALA A 71 -1.78 -7.63 13.54
N HIS A 72 -2.64 -7.97 12.83
CA HIS A 72 -3.78 -8.46 13.46
C HIS A 72 -3.60 -9.84 13.84
N HIS A 73 -3.42 -10.06 14.22
CA HIS A 73 -3.54 -11.16 14.34
C HIS A 73 -3.82 -11.67 15.42
N LYS A 74 -3.81 -11.39 15.81
CA LYS A 74 -4.02 -11.81 16.46
C LYS A 74 -4.80 -12.34 16.77
N THR A 75 -4.90 -12.17 16.85
CA THR A 75 -5.64 -12.57 16.87
C THR A 75 -6.25 -13.21 16.81
N ASN A 76 -6.24 -13.30 16.92
CA ASN A 76 -6.90 -13.88 16.57
C ASN A 76 -7.26 -14.75 16.85
N ARG A 77 -7.24 -14.79 17.35
CA ARG A 77 -7.65 -15.51 17.46
C ARG A 77 -8.22 -16.18 17.45
N ILE A 78 -8.14 -16.20 17.74
CA ILE A 78 -8.71 -16.78 17.58
C ILE A 78 -9.20 -17.04 17.40
N SER A 79 -9.02 -16.85 17.56
CA SER A 79 -9.53 -16.96 17.12
C SER A 79 -9.83 -17.08 16.81
#